data_974d61a7e1f65fcad89b8d1794fabbd6
#
_entry.id   974d61a7e1f65fcad89b8d1794fabbd6
#
_cell.length_a   1.000
_cell.length_b   1.000
_cell.length_c   1.000
_cell.angle_alpha   90.00
_cell.angle_beta   90.00
_cell.angle_gamma   90.00
#
_symmetry.space_group_name_H-M   'P 1'
#
loop_
_entity.id
_entity.type
_entity.pdbx_description
1 polymer ?
#
loop_
_entity_poly.entity_id
_entity_poly.type
_entity_poly.pdbx_seq_one_letter_code
_entity_poly.pdbx_strand_id
1 'polypeptide(L)'
;YKGKQLGSIGLMGTYSTFFSHHMATMEGGIIGTDDEELYHILLSIRSHGWTRHLPFENKLCKKSENPFEESFRFILPGYNVRPVEMMGAIGIEQLKKLPEFLHWRRENAKYFQELFGNDERFIIQKEIESSSWFGFSFLINEDSEIKRESVIKALTDANIDTRPIVAGNFARKEVVKWFDYEIQGNLKNADYIDKNGFFIGNHQFDIKDKLDYLKEVLSIVR
;
A
#
# COMPACT_ATOMS: atom_id res chain seq x y z
N TYR A 1 -11.14 4.28 -10.14
CA TYR A 1 -11.66 5.64 -9.97
C TYR A 1 -12.05 6.24 -11.31
N LYS A 2 -13.30 6.64 -11.47
CA LYS A 2 -13.84 7.15 -12.76
C LYS A 2 -13.55 6.24 -13.95
N GLY A 3 -13.71 4.94 -13.75
CA GLY A 3 -13.47 3.92 -14.77
C GLY A 3 -11.99 3.61 -15.06
N LYS A 4 -11.06 4.19 -14.32
CA LYS A 4 -9.62 3.92 -14.45
C LYS A 4 -9.08 3.16 -13.25
N GLN A 5 -8.16 2.25 -13.47
CA GLN A 5 -7.44 1.57 -12.40
C GLN A 5 -6.51 2.54 -11.68
N LEU A 6 -6.48 2.49 -10.33
CA LEU A 6 -5.49 3.23 -9.56
C LEU A 6 -4.08 2.72 -9.87
N GLY A 7 -3.14 3.65 -9.98
CA GLY A 7 -1.77 3.37 -10.43
C GLY A 7 -1.53 3.55 -11.93
N SER A 8 -2.61 3.79 -12.73
CA SER A 8 -2.52 4.12 -14.15
C SER A 8 -3.02 5.53 -14.51
N ILE A 9 -3.24 6.39 -13.50
CA ILE A 9 -3.87 7.72 -13.72
C ILE A 9 -2.83 8.82 -13.92
N GLY A 10 -1.71 8.74 -13.23
CA GLY A 10 -0.63 9.71 -13.29
C GLY A 10 0.48 9.34 -14.28
N LEU A 11 1.60 10.03 -14.15
CA LEU A 11 2.80 9.78 -14.96
C LEU A 11 3.40 8.40 -14.71
N MET A 12 3.35 7.94 -13.46
CA MET A 12 3.79 6.60 -13.01
C MET A 12 2.85 6.11 -11.92
N GLY A 13 2.73 4.79 -11.79
CA GLY A 13 2.09 4.12 -10.66
C GLY A 13 3.00 3.08 -10.03
N THR A 14 2.93 2.91 -8.72
CA THR A 14 3.70 1.91 -7.99
C THR A 14 2.78 0.91 -7.32
N TYR A 15 3.18 -0.36 -7.36
CA TYR A 15 2.47 -1.47 -6.73
C TYR A 15 3.45 -2.24 -5.87
N SER A 16 3.10 -2.48 -4.62
CA SER A 16 3.88 -3.34 -3.74
C SER A 16 3.48 -4.79 -3.93
N THR A 17 4.47 -5.67 -3.95
CA THR A 17 4.30 -7.13 -3.90
C THR A 17 4.92 -7.72 -2.64
N PHE A 18 5.05 -6.91 -1.59
CA PHE A 18 5.48 -7.32 -0.27
C PHE A 18 4.49 -8.33 0.33
N PHE A 19 4.96 -9.21 1.21
CA PHE A 19 4.22 -10.38 1.67
C PHE A 19 2.82 -10.09 2.24
N SER A 20 2.57 -8.89 2.79
CA SER A 20 1.28 -8.52 3.38
C SER A 20 0.30 -7.87 2.40
N HIS A 21 0.66 -7.76 1.11
CA HIS A 21 -0.17 -7.12 0.10
C HIS A 21 -1.07 -8.15 -0.63
N HIS A 22 -1.91 -7.66 -1.54
CA HIS A 22 -2.88 -8.50 -2.26
C HIS A 22 -2.23 -9.62 -3.05
N MET A 23 -1.11 -9.34 -3.70
CA MET A 23 -0.21 -10.32 -4.30
C MET A 23 1.13 -10.24 -3.57
N ALA A 24 1.67 -11.39 -3.20
CA ALA A 24 2.93 -11.47 -2.48
C ALA A 24 4.00 -12.19 -3.31
N THR A 25 5.15 -11.54 -3.51
CA THR A 25 6.32 -12.17 -4.14
C THR A 25 7.50 -12.27 -3.18
N MET A 26 7.22 -12.38 -1.89
CA MET A 26 8.12 -12.23 -0.73
C MET A 26 8.46 -10.75 -0.50
N GLU A 27 9.37 -10.21 -1.26
CA GLU A 27 9.69 -8.79 -1.40
C GLU A 27 9.42 -8.35 -2.83
N GLY A 28 9.35 -7.05 -3.08
CA GLY A 28 9.30 -6.52 -4.44
C GLY A 28 8.23 -5.47 -4.68
N GLY A 29 8.24 -4.99 -5.90
CA GLY A 29 7.30 -3.99 -6.40
C GLY A 29 7.33 -3.87 -7.91
N ILE A 30 6.30 -3.24 -8.44
CA ILE A 30 6.14 -2.97 -9.86
C ILE A 30 5.96 -1.47 -10.03
N ILE A 31 6.64 -0.89 -11.01
CA ILE A 31 6.43 0.49 -11.45
C ILE A 31 5.89 0.43 -12.87
N GLY A 32 4.71 1.01 -13.09
CA GLY A 32 4.08 1.12 -14.41
C GLY A 32 4.12 2.55 -14.91
N THR A 33 4.43 2.75 -16.19
CA THR A 33 4.37 4.03 -16.90
C THR A 33 4.13 3.80 -18.38
N ASP A 34 3.45 4.73 -19.04
CA ASP A 34 3.27 4.78 -20.49
C ASP A 34 4.34 5.66 -21.17
N ASP A 35 5.21 6.32 -20.38
CA ASP A 35 6.31 7.15 -20.88
C ASP A 35 7.55 6.29 -21.13
N GLU A 36 7.95 6.21 -22.40
CA GLU A 36 9.08 5.38 -22.83
C GLU A 36 10.43 5.86 -22.28
N GLU A 37 10.63 7.17 -22.12
CA GLU A 37 11.86 7.71 -21.54
C GLU A 37 11.96 7.35 -20.06
N LEU A 38 10.89 7.53 -19.30
CA LEU A 38 10.83 7.10 -17.89
C LEU A 38 11.02 5.60 -17.75
N TYR A 39 10.42 4.79 -18.61
CA TYR A 39 10.65 3.34 -18.62
C TYR A 39 12.13 2.99 -18.78
N HIS A 40 12.82 3.63 -19.73
CA HIS A 40 14.25 3.42 -19.93
C HIS A 40 15.10 3.90 -18.75
N ILE A 41 14.73 5.05 -18.12
CA ILE A 41 15.37 5.52 -16.90
C ILE A 41 15.22 4.46 -15.79
N LEU A 42 14.01 3.95 -15.56
CA LEU A 42 13.75 2.93 -14.55
C LEU A 42 14.52 1.63 -14.81
N LEU A 43 14.59 1.17 -16.05
CA LEU A 43 15.39 0.00 -16.43
C LEU A 43 16.88 0.17 -16.11
N SER A 44 17.41 1.38 -16.32
CA SER A 44 18.81 1.70 -16.06
C SER A 44 19.09 1.84 -14.56
N ILE A 45 18.33 2.69 -13.86
CA ILE A 45 18.60 3.01 -12.44
C ILE A 45 18.37 1.83 -11.49
N ARG A 46 17.44 0.91 -11.78
CA ARG A 46 17.26 -0.31 -10.94
C ARG A 46 18.50 -1.20 -10.93
N SER A 47 19.40 -1.01 -11.87
CA SER A 47 20.62 -1.79 -12.09
C SER A 47 21.84 -0.86 -12.26
N HIS A 48 22.14 -0.09 -11.21
CA HIS A 48 23.33 0.78 -11.10
C HIS A 48 23.42 1.93 -12.11
N GLY A 49 22.39 2.22 -12.91
CA GLY A 49 22.48 3.16 -14.03
C GLY A 49 23.08 2.55 -15.31
N TRP A 50 23.03 1.23 -15.46
CA TRP A 50 23.64 0.44 -16.51
C TRP A 50 22.85 0.48 -17.82
N THR A 51 23.55 0.51 -18.96
CA THR A 51 22.92 0.44 -20.29
C THR A 51 22.54 -0.98 -20.73
N ARG A 52 23.05 -2.02 -20.03
CA ARG A 52 22.90 -3.44 -20.41
C ARG A 52 21.46 -3.86 -20.70
N HIS A 53 20.50 -3.38 -19.89
CA HIS A 53 19.09 -3.75 -20.00
C HIS A 53 18.28 -2.83 -20.92
N LEU A 54 18.89 -1.77 -21.44
CA LEU A 54 18.23 -0.89 -22.39
C LEU A 54 18.17 -1.58 -23.77
N PRO A 55 17.11 -1.38 -24.56
CA PRO A 55 17.08 -1.77 -25.95
C PRO A 55 18.18 -1.03 -26.72
N PHE A 56 18.56 -1.52 -27.91
CA PHE A 56 19.59 -0.88 -28.74
C PHE A 56 19.17 0.56 -29.09
N GLU A 57 17.95 0.69 -29.59
CA GLU A 57 17.30 2.00 -29.75
C GLU A 57 16.57 2.37 -28.47
N ASN A 58 17.00 3.44 -27.82
CA ASN A 58 16.42 3.91 -26.57
C ASN A 58 16.46 5.45 -26.47
N LYS A 59 15.75 6.00 -25.49
CA LYS A 59 15.61 7.46 -25.30
C LYS A 59 16.78 8.10 -24.53
N LEU A 60 17.68 7.33 -23.93
CA LEU A 60 18.68 7.86 -23.00
C LEU A 60 20.06 8.07 -23.65
N CYS A 61 20.47 7.17 -24.53
CA CYS A 61 21.80 7.22 -25.14
C CYS A 61 21.87 6.44 -26.45
N LYS A 62 22.82 6.79 -27.29
CA LYS A 62 23.25 5.93 -28.40
C LYS A 62 24.13 4.82 -27.81
N LYS A 63 23.76 3.55 -28.00
CA LYS A 63 24.60 2.41 -27.61
C LYS A 63 25.81 2.28 -28.49
N SER A 64 26.94 1.81 -27.92
CA SER A 64 28.12 1.47 -28.69
C SER A 64 27.92 0.19 -29.50
N GLU A 65 28.42 0.15 -30.72
CA GLU A 65 28.48 -1.08 -31.53
C GLU A 65 29.59 -2.04 -31.04
N ASN A 66 30.51 -1.54 -30.22
CA ASN A 66 31.56 -2.33 -29.59
C ASN A 66 31.01 -3.00 -28.31
N PRO A 67 30.82 -4.34 -28.28
CA PRO A 67 30.27 -5.03 -27.13
C PRO A 67 31.12 -4.91 -25.84
N PHE A 68 32.45 -4.76 -26.02
CA PHE A 68 33.35 -4.60 -24.88
C PHE A 68 33.14 -3.26 -24.17
N GLU A 69 33.03 -2.17 -24.92
CA GLU A 69 32.78 -0.84 -24.38
C GLU A 69 31.39 -0.74 -23.74
N GLU A 70 30.37 -1.38 -24.35
CA GLU A 70 28.99 -1.36 -23.86
C GLU A 70 28.79 -2.24 -22.63
N SER A 71 29.65 -3.24 -22.39
CA SER A 71 29.45 -4.27 -21.38
C SER A 71 29.33 -3.75 -19.93
N PHE A 72 30.04 -2.66 -19.59
CA PHE A 72 30.04 -2.02 -18.27
C PHE A 72 29.86 -0.50 -18.37
N ARG A 73 29.00 -0.07 -19.28
CA ARG A 73 28.69 1.34 -19.45
C ARG A 73 27.57 1.80 -18.55
N PHE A 74 27.85 2.79 -17.69
CA PHE A 74 26.91 3.41 -16.76
C PHE A 74 26.65 4.84 -17.22
N ILE A 75 25.38 5.25 -17.27
CA ILE A 75 24.96 6.56 -17.78
C ILE A 75 24.14 7.37 -16.76
N LEU A 76 23.68 6.74 -15.68
CA LEU A 76 22.91 7.37 -14.61
C LEU A 76 23.42 6.88 -13.25
N PRO A 77 23.30 7.68 -12.18
CA PRO A 77 23.43 7.16 -10.83
C PRO A 77 22.26 6.22 -10.55
N GLY A 78 22.56 5.01 -10.08
CA GLY A 78 21.51 3.99 -9.90
C GLY A 78 21.68 3.16 -8.65
N TYR A 79 20.74 2.23 -8.45
CA TYR A 79 20.61 1.37 -7.28
C TYR A 79 20.86 -0.09 -7.66
N ASN A 80 21.03 -0.94 -6.66
CA ASN A 80 21.00 -2.39 -6.82
C ASN A 80 19.66 -2.94 -6.34
N VAL A 81 18.61 -2.78 -7.13
CA VAL A 81 17.23 -3.18 -6.80
C VAL A 81 16.61 -4.05 -7.91
N ARG A 82 17.42 -4.88 -8.54
CA ARG A 82 16.94 -5.83 -9.53
C ARG A 82 16.11 -6.92 -8.87
N PRO A 83 14.96 -7.32 -9.46
CA PRO A 83 14.20 -8.46 -8.97
C PRO A 83 14.99 -9.76 -9.19
N VAL A 84 14.73 -10.75 -8.34
CA VAL A 84 15.19 -12.14 -8.57
C VAL A 84 14.11 -12.93 -9.31
N GLU A 85 14.52 -13.90 -10.14
CA GLU A 85 13.61 -14.70 -10.97
C GLU A 85 12.51 -15.42 -10.17
N MET A 86 12.81 -15.85 -8.94
CA MET A 86 11.82 -16.46 -8.05
C MET A 86 10.62 -15.57 -7.79
N MET A 87 10.84 -14.25 -7.66
CA MET A 87 9.75 -13.28 -7.43
C MET A 87 8.80 -13.25 -8.63
N GLY A 88 9.34 -13.34 -9.85
CA GLY A 88 8.55 -13.43 -11.07
C GLY A 88 7.72 -14.72 -11.13
N ALA A 89 8.33 -15.85 -10.82
CA ALA A 89 7.67 -17.16 -10.81
C ALA A 89 6.50 -17.21 -9.79
N ILE A 90 6.75 -16.72 -8.55
CA ILE A 90 5.70 -16.60 -7.52
C ILE A 90 4.62 -15.63 -7.96
N GLY A 91 4.99 -14.49 -8.54
CA GLY A 91 4.06 -13.46 -8.99
C GLY A 91 3.07 -13.95 -10.05
N ILE A 92 3.50 -14.79 -10.98
CA ILE A 92 2.64 -15.43 -11.98
C ILE A 92 1.56 -16.28 -11.31
N GLU A 93 1.92 -17.08 -10.29
CA GLU A 93 0.96 -17.91 -9.57
C GLU A 93 0.02 -17.07 -8.66
N GLN A 94 0.53 -16.00 -8.07
CA GLN A 94 -0.28 -15.06 -7.28
C GLN A 94 -1.28 -14.30 -8.15
N LEU A 95 -0.89 -13.92 -9.36
CA LEU A 95 -1.76 -13.19 -10.29
C LEU A 95 -2.98 -14.05 -10.70
N LYS A 96 -2.81 -15.35 -10.84
CA LYS A 96 -3.92 -16.28 -11.13
C LYS A 96 -4.97 -16.31 -10.03
N LYS A 97 -4.55 -16.11 -8.77
CA LYS A 97 -5.41 -16.12 -7.58
C LYS A 97 -6.03 -14.75 -7.28
N LEU A 98 -5.51 -13.68 -7.86
CA LEU A 98 -5.92 -12.30 -7.56
C LEU A 98 -7.44 -12.07 -7.70
N PRO A 99 -8.16 -12.57 -8.71
CA PRO A 99 -9.61 -12.37 -8.80
C PRO A 99 -10.38 -12.92 -7.59
N GLU A 100 -10.01 -14.09 -7.08
CA GLU A 100 -10.60 -14.69 -5.88
C GLU A 100 -10.25 -13.89 -4.63
N PHE A 101 -9.00 -13.43 -4.50
CA PHE A 101 -8.55 -12.58 -3.40
C PHE A 101 -9.34 -11.26 -3.33
N LEU A 102 -9.60 -10.64 -4.48
CA LEU A 102 -10.38 -9.42 -4.56
C LEU A 102 -11.85 -9.66 -4.22
N HIS A 103 -12.41 -10.80 -4.63
CA HIS A 103 -13.78 -11.19 -4.27
C HIS A 103 -13.94 -11.23 -2.75
N TRP A 104 -13.14 -12.03 -2.06
CA TRP A 104 -13.25 -12.16 -0.60
C TRP A 104 -12.98 -10.86 0.14
N ARG A 105 -11.99 -10.08 -0.27
CA ARG A 105 -11.72 -8.77 0.35
C ARG A 105 -12.92 -7.84 0.27
N ARG A 106 -13.65 -7.85 -0.83
CA ARG A 106 -14.86 -7.04 -1.03
C ARG A 106 -16.05 -7.57 -0.22
N GLU A 107 -16.26 -8.88 -0.20
CA GLU A 107 -17.31 -9.49 0.62
C GLU A 107 -17.10 -9.22 2.13
N ASN A 108 -15.88 -9.36 2.61
CA ASN A 108 -15.52 -9.02 3.98
C ASN A 108 -15.75 -7.52 4.26
N ALA A 109 -15.39 -6.65 3.32
CA ALA A 109 -15.57 -5.21 3.48
C ALA A 109 -17.04 -4.80 3.48
N LYS A 110 -17.87 -5.45 2.67
CA LYS A 110 -19.31 -5.25 2.70
C LYS A 110 -19.88 -5.62 4.08
N TYR A 111 -19.52 -6.79 4.59
CA TYR A 111 -19.95 -7.24 5.92
C TYR A 111 -19.41 -6.33 7.04
N PHE A 112 -18.16 -5.88 6.95
CA PHE A 112 -17.61 -4.90 7.88
C PHE A 112 -18.44 -3.60 7.91
N GLN A 113 -18.83 -3.08 6.75
CA GLN A 113 -19.66 -1.87 6.66
C GLN A 113 -21.07 -2.10 7.24
N GLU A 114 -21.65 -3.28 7.07
CA GLU A 114 -22.92 -3.66 7.68
C GLU A 114 -22.84 -3.68 9.22
N LEU A 115 -21.72 -4.18 9.77
CA LEU A 115 -21.52 -4.28 11.22
C LEU A 115 -21.23 -2.94 11.90
N PHE A 116 -20.44 -2.08 11.25
CA PHE A 116 -19.85 -0.90 11.89
C PHE A 116 -20.31 0.43 11.29
N GLY A 117 -21.02 0.42 10.17
CA GLY A 117 -21.42 1.66 9.47
C GLY A 117 -22.34 2.57 10.27
N ASN A 118 -23.10 2.04 11.23
CA ASN A 118 -24.01 2.78 12.09
C ASN A 118 -23.53 2.84 13.57
N ASP A 119 -22.29 2.49 13.87
CA ASP A 119 -21.73 2.58 15.20
C ASP A 119 -21.18 3.98 15.45
N GLU A 120 -21.96 4.82 16.12
CA GLU A 120 -21.66 6.24 16.34
C GLU A 120 -20.34 6.50 17.09
N ARG A 121 -19.78 5.46 17.74
CA ARG A 121 -18.48 5.57 18.42
C ARG A 121 -17.31 5.68 17.45
N PHE A 122 -17.51 5.23 16.20
CA PHE A 122 -16.47 5.12 15.20
C PHE A 122 -16.84 5.83 13.90
N ILE A 123 -15.85 6.41 13.28
CA ILE A 123 -15.90 6.82 11.88
C ILE A 123 -15.12 5.75 11.10
N ILE A 124 -15.77 5.06 10.18
CA ILE A 124 -15.13 4.07 9.32
C ILE A 124 -14.85 4.65 7.92
N GLN A 125 -13.97 3.99 7.19
CA GLN A 125 -13.62 4.36 5.82
C GLN A 125 -14.88 4.34 4.93
N LYS A 126 -15.11 5.45 4.22
CA LYS A 126 -16.13 5.53 3.18
C LYS A 126 -15.56 5.02 1.87
N GLU A 127 -16.23 4.03 1.28
CA GLU A 127 -15.88 3.57 -0.05
C GLU A 127 -16.33 4.58 -1.12
N ILE A 128 -15.41 4.93 -2.03
CA ILE A 128 -15.68 5.74 -3.21
C ILE A 128 -15.41 4.86 -4.42
N GLU A 129 -16.47 4.59 -5.21
CA GLU A 129 -16.48 3.68 -6.36
C GLU A 129 -16.13 2.22 -5.94
N SER A 130 -15.04 1.62 -6.38
CA SER A 130 -14.73 0.21 -6.12
C SER A 130 -13.32 0.05 -5.54
N SER A 131 -13.25 -0.34 -4.28
CA SER A 131 -12.01 -0.63 -3.55
C SER A 131 -11.80 -2.13 -3.39
N SER A 132 -10.57 -2.54 -3.17
CA SER A 132 -10.21 -3.89 -2.74
C SER A 132 -9.92 -4.00 -1.25
N TRP A 133 -10.07 -2.91 -0.51
CA TRP A 133 -9.94 -2.83 0.94
C TRP A 133 -8.71 -3.56 1.51
N PHE A 134 -7.61 -2.86 1.57
CA PHE A 134 -6.36 -3.39 2.14
C PHE A 134 -6.56 -3.84 3.59
N GLY A 135 -7.36 -3.12 4.34
CA GLY A 135 -7.81 -3.43 5.70
C GLY A 135 -8.90 -2.47 6.13
N PHE A 136 -9.24 -2.49 7.39
CA PHE A 136 -10.34 -1.73 7.95
C PHE A 136 -9.83 -0.66 8.89
N SER A 137 -10.03 0.58 8.51
CA SER A 137 -9.64 1.76 9.30
C SER A 137 -10.80 2.20 10.18
N PHE A 138 -10.51 2.43 11.45
CA PHE A 138 -11.40 3.04 12.41
C PHE A 138 -10.81 4.34 12.92
N LEU A 139 -11.63 5.35 13.09
CA LEU A 139 -11.32 6.54 13.87
C LEU A 139 -12.28 6.61 15.03
N ILE A 140 -11.79 6.88 16.23
CA ILE A 140 -12.69 7.19 17.35
C ILE A 140 -13.37 8.51 17.03
N ASN A 141 -14.70 8.55 17.12
CA ASN A 141 -15.46 9.77 16.93
C ASN A 141 -15.20 10.73 18.09
N GLU A 142 -14.96 12.02 17.80
CA GLU A 142 -14.67 13.03 18.82
C GLU A 142 -15.81 13.25 19.82
N ASP A 143 -17.05 12.94 19.41
CA ASP A 143 -18.24 12.99 20.27
C ASP A 143 -18.42 11.73 21.13
N SER A 144 -17.54 10.74 20.96
CA SER A 144 -17.59 9.50 21.74
C SER A 144 -16.78 9.64 23.03
N GLU A 145 -17.30 9.03 24.11
CA GLU A 145 -16.61 8.98 25.41
C GLU A 145 -15.46 7.96 25.46
N ILE A 146 -15.39 7.05 24.47
CA ILE A 146 -14.34 6.03 24.41
C ILE A 146 -12.99 6.62 24.00
N LYS A 147 -11.90 6.01 24.49
CA LYS A 147 -10.53 6.39 24.15
C LYS A 147 -9.88 5.33 23.29
N ARG A 148 -9.05 5.73 22.33
CA ARG A 148 -8.32 4.79 21.48
C ARG A 148 -7.51 3.77 22.29
N GLU A 149 -6.89 4.20 23.37
CA GLU A 149 -6.08 3.34 24.24
C GLU A 149 -6.91 2.21 24.86
N SER A 150 -8.15 2.50 25.28
CA SER A 150 -9.06 1.50 25.82
C SER A 150 -9.49 0.48 24.75
N VAL A 151 -9.76 0.97 23.54
CA VAL A 151 -10.09 0.11 22.38
C VAL A 151 -8.92 -0.80 22.04
N ILE A 152 -7.71 -0.24 21.87
CA ILE A 152 -6.50 -1.02 21.55
C ILE A 152 -6.20 -2.04 22.63
N LYS A 153 -6.37 -1.68 23.92
CA LYS A 153 -6.19 -2.63 25.02
C LYS A 153 -7.17 -3.80 24.90
N ALA A 154 -8.46 -3.52 24.71
CA ALA A 154 -9.47 -4.58 24.59
C ALA A 154 -9.21 -5.52 23.41
N LEU A 155 -8.80 -4.97 22.26
CA LEU A 155 -8.45 -5.75 21.08
C LEU A 155 -7.19 -6.61 21.31
N THR A 156 -6.17 -6.05 21.96
CA THR A 156 -4.94 -6.78 22.32
C THR A 156 -5.24 -7.92 23.30
N ASP A 157 -6.03 -7.66 24.33
CA ASP A 157 -6.44 -8.68 25.33
C ASP A 157 -7.25 -9.82 24.66
N ALA A 158 -7.95 -9.51 23.58
CA ALA A 158 -8.71 -10.47 22.76
C ALA A 158 -7.88 -11.12 21.63
N ASN A 159 -6.56 -10.92 21.58
CA ASN A 159 -5.64 -11.40 20.53
C ASN A 159 -6.02 -10.90 19.11
N ILE A 160 -6.53 -9.69 19.00
CA ILE A 160 -6.80 -9.03 17.72
C ILE A 160 -5.67 -8.03 17.45
N ASP A 161 -4.89 -8.30 16.40
CA ASP A 161 -3.81 -7.42 15.99
C ASP A 161 -4.32 -6.09 15.45
N THR A 162 -3.73 -5.02 15.95
CA THR A 162 -4.03 -3.65 15.52
C THR A 162 -2.76 -2.91 15.12
N ARG A 163 -2.91 -1.90 14.26
CA ARG A 163 -1.81 -1.03 13.84
C ARG A 163 -2.29 0.42 13.79
N PRO A 164 -1.39 1.40 13.90
CA PRO A 164 -1.67 2.77 13.46
C PRO A 164 -2.10 2.77 11.99
N ILE A 165 -2.89 3.76 11.58
CA ILE A 165 -3.22 3.92 10.15
C ILE A 165 -1.94 4.33 9.43
N VAL A 166 -1.28 3.36 8.79
CA VAL A 166 0.02 3.47 8.12
C VAL A 166 1.06 4.12 9.04
N ALA A 167 1.62 5.27 8.67
CA ALA A 167 2.57 6.03 9.48
C ALA A 167 1.90 7.13 10.32
N GLY A 168 0.57 7.25 10.29
CA GLY A 168 -0.16 8.37 10.87
C GLY A 168 0.17 9.68 10.14
N ASN A 169 0.30 10.79 10.87
CA ASN A 169 0.76 12.05 10.27
C ASN A 169 2.28 12.02 10.05
N PHE A 170 2.70 11.78 8.81
CA PHE A 170 4.12 11.67 8.46
C PHE A 170 4.91 12.96 8.80
N ALA A 171 4.29 14.14 8.66
CA ALA A 171 4.92 15.41 8.99
C ALA A 171 5.27 15.58 10.49
N ARG A 172 4.75 14.71 11.37
CA ARG A 172 5.05 14.66 12.80
C ARG A 172 6.12 13.63 13.17
N LYS A 173 6.66 12.89 12.20
CA LYS A 173 7.67 11.85 12.46
C LYS A 173 9.07 12.46 12.44
N GLU A 174 9.96 11.93 13.27
CA GLU A 174 11.33 12.45 13.39
C GLU A 174 12.12 12.40 12.08
N VAL A 175 11.77 11.46 11.20
CA VAL A 175 12.45 11.28 9.91
C VAL A 175 12.36 12.49 9.00
N VAL A 176 11.33 13.34 9.14
CA VAL A 176 11.15 14.52 8.28
C VAL A 176 12.29 15.55 8.43
N LYS A 177 13.01 15.53 9.54
CA LYS A 177 14.19 16.40 9.74
C LYS A 177 15.33 16.18 8.73
N TRP A 178 15.28 15.05 8.01
CA TRP A 178 16.26 14.71 6.99
C TRP A 178 15.83 15.08 5.56
N PHE A 179 14.61 15.61 5.40
CA PHE A 179 14.06 15.98 4.10
C PHE A 179 13.96 17.50 3.98
N ASP A 180 14.14 17.98 2.76
CA ASP A 180 13.67 19.30 2.38
C ASP A 180 12.19 19.14 1.96
N TYR A 181 11.29 19.78 2.70
CA TYR A 181 9.85 19.60 2.52
C TYR A 181 9.07 20.86 2.86
N GLU A 182 7.86 20.91 2.32
CA GLU A 182 6.90 21.98 2.58
C GLU A 182 5.58 21.40 3.11
N ILE A 183 4.99 22.06 4.10
CA ILE A 183 3.69 21.68 4.65
C ILE A 183 2.62 22.54 4.00
N GLN A 184 1.65 21.88 3.36
CA GLN A 184 0.46 22.55 2.81
C GLN A 184 -0.70 22.45 3.79
N GLY A 185 -1.26 23.62 4.17
CA GLY A 185 -2.40 23.72 5.08
C GLY A 185 -2.05 23.42 6.56
N ASN A 186 -3.08 23.12 7.36
CA ASN A 186 -2.94 23.00 8.82
C ASN A 186 -2.83 21.56 9.34
N LEU A 187 -2.90 20.57 8.48
CA LEU A 187 -2.83 19.14 8.79
C LEU A 187 -3.82 18.63 9.87
N LYS A 188 -4.88 19.38 10.21
CA LYS A 188 -5.83 19.04 11.27
C LYS A 188 -6.38 17.61 11.14
N ASN A 189 -6.79 17.22 9.93
CA ASN A 189 -7.32 15.87 9.69
C ASN A 189 -6.25 14.79 9.82
N ALA A 190 -5.01 15.06 9.38
CA ALA A 190 -3.92 14.11 9.52
C ALA A 190 -3.51 13.94 11.00
N ASP A 191 -3.49 15.02 11.79
CA ASP A 191 -3.26 14.95 13.23
C ASP A 191 -4.39 14.18 13.95
N TYR A 192 -5.66 14.38 13.54
CA TYR A 192 -6.78 13.66 14.09
C TYR A 192 -6.70 12.16 13.81
N ILE A 193 -6.39 11.77 12.58
CA ILE A 193 -6.22 10.36 12.19
C ILE A 193 -5.06 9.72 12.95
N ASP A 194 -3.93 10.41 13.09
CA ASP A 194 -2.75 9.90 13.82
C ASP A 194 -3.08 9.66 15.30
N LYS A 195 -3.84 10.55 15.92
CA LYS A 195 -4.20 10.48 17.34
C LYS A 195 -5.30 9.45 17.62
N ASN A 196 -6.34 9.41 16.78
CA ASN A 196 -7.59 8.69 17.07
C ASN A 196 -7.80 7.45 16.20
N GLY A 197 -6.93 7.22 15.20
CA GLY A 197 -7.06 6.14 14.25
C GLY A 197 -6.37 4.87 14.67
N PHE A 198 -6.95 3.75 14.26
CA PHE A 198 -6.33 2.43 14.25
C PHE A 198 -6.82 1.62 13.05
N PHE A 199 -6.16 0.52 12.78
CA PHE A 199 -6.36 -0.28 11.59
C PHE A 199 -6.27 -1.76 11.95
N ILE A 200 -7.17 -2.56 11.37
CA ILE A 200 -7.15 -4.02 11.43
C ILE A 200 -7.06 -4.62 10.03
N GLY A 201 -6.59 -5.87 9.94
CA GLY A 201 -6.39 -6.55 8.66
C GLY A 201 -7.69 -6.97 7.98
N ASN A 202 -7.62 -7.04 6.64
CA ASN A 202 -8.58 -7.76 5.81
C ASN A 202 -7.82 -8.89 5.11
N HIS A 203 -8.52 -10.00 4.82
CA HIS A 203 -7.90 -11.18 4.21
C HIS A 203 -8.51 -11.55 2.87
N GLN A 204 -7.80 -12.40 2.13
CA GLN A 204 -8.21 -12.96 0.84
C GLN A 204 -9.09 -14.23 0.98
N PHE A 205 -9.70 -14.45 2.12
CA PHE A 205 -10.65 -15.52 2.42
C PHE A 205 -11.76 -14.99 3.34
N ASP A 206 -12.82 -15.74 3.53
CA ASP A 206 -13.93 -15.36 4.40
C ASP A 206 -13.47 -15.19 5.87
N ILE A 207 -13.75 -14.03 6.45
CA ILE A 207 -13.45 -13.68 7.85
C ILE A 207 -14.68 -13.15 8.59
N LYS A 208 -15.89 -13.45 8.13
CA LYS A 208 -17.12 -12.93 8.78
C LYS A 208 -17.21 -13.31 10.24
N ASP A 209 -16.87 -14.54 10.59
CA ASP A 209 -16.78 -15.02 11.97
C ASP A 209 -15.83 -14.18 12.84
N LYS A 210 -14.73 -13.74 12.28
CA LYS A 210 -13.75 -12.88 12.96
C LYS A 210 -14.24 -11.43 13.11
N LEU A 211 -15.02 -10.97 12.14
CA LEU A 211 -15.66 -9.65 12.21
C LEU A 211 -16.79 -9.64 13.24
N ASP A 212 -17.54 -10.73 13.39
CA ASP A 212 -18.52 -10.90 14.49
C ASP A 212 -17.83 -10.88 15.86
N TYR A 213 -16.74 -11.61 16.01
CA TYR A 213 -15.93 -11.58 17.23
C TYR A 213 -15.37 -10.19 17.53
N LEU A 214 -14.88 -9.49 16.51
CA LEU A 214 -14.45 -8.10 16.65
C LEU A 214 -15.57 -7.20 17.17
N LYS A 215 -16.80 -7.36 16.64
CA LYS A 215 -17.98 -6.61 17.06
C LYS A 215 -18.33 -6.89 18.52
N GLU A 216 -18.26 -8.14 18.94
CA GLU A 216 -18.47 -8.56 20.33
C GLU A 216 -17.47 -7.88 21.27
N VAL A 217 -16.16 -7.97 20.97
CA VAL A 217 -15.09 -7.34 21.75
C VAL A 217 -15.27 -5.83 21.84
N LEU A 218 -15.61 -5.17 20.74
CA LEU A 218 -15.82 -3.72 20.75
C LEU A 218 -17.12 -3.30 21.47
N SER A 219 -18.10 -4.19 21.64
CA SER A 219 -19.36 -3.89 22.33
C SER A 219 -19.18 -3.63 23.82
N ILE A 220 -18.16 -4.19 24.44
CA ILE A 220 -17.87 -4.05 25.87
C ILE A 220 -16.99 -2.85 26.21
N VAL A 221 -16.41 -2.17 25.22
CA VAL A 221 -15.58 -0.98 25.42
C VAL A 221 -16.49 0.23 25.68
N ARG A 222 -16.28 0.84 26.83
CA ARG A 222 -17.01 2.04 27.29
C ARG A 222 -16.06 3.22 27.48
#